data_c96fa0e451074e845c8f92a4a643634c
#
_entry.id   c96fa0e451074e845c8f92a4a643634c
#
_cell.length_a   1.000
_cell.length_b   1.000
_cell.length_c   1.000
_cell.angle_alpha   90.00
_cell.angle_beta   90.00
_cell.angle_gamma   90.00
#
_symmetry.space_group_name_H-M   'P 1'
#
loop_
_entity.id
_entity.type
_entity.pdbx_description
1 polymer ?
#
loop_
_entity_poly.entity_id
_entity_poly.type
_entity_poly.pdbx_seq_one_letter_code
_entity_poly.pdbx_strand_id
1 'polypeptide(L)'
;GESFKAIGRFLHKDCTTISKEVKHHISFEKSGTYGRSFNDCLLAFQRKCSAQMVCHECTSRKNRFCWSCGKCSSSCILYKKYVCPKLSKPPYVCNGCPERSKCSLEKHLYRASYAQKEYESVRSESRSGFALSESERKQMDDIVSPLLRKGQSLHHIAVHHADELMKSERTLYAYINSGLFTARNIDMPRTVRMRPRKNVSKNLKVDKACRVGRDFSCFQTYMEEHPDLSVRQIDSVEGVKSGAVLLTIHFVEQGLQLAFLRRYNDSQSVIDIFNRLYLELKPDIFTELFPVLLADNGSEFSNPSAIELDMQGNPRTKMFYCNASAPYQKGSCENNHEMIRRIIPKGEDIGQYTQEQIDLMMSHINSYARKKLGNKSPYEIFEFQYGKELLDAFHLQKIPADEITLSPELLK
;
A
#
# COMPACT_ATOMS: atom_id res chain seq x y z
N GLY A 1 51.38 19.50 4.75
CA GLY A 1 50.35 18.53 4.29
C GLY A 1 50.98 17.56 3.30
N GLU A 2 50.44 16.38 3.24
CA GLU A 2 50.86 15.33 2.34
C GLU A 2 50.66 15.73 0.85
N SER A 3 51.54 15.27 -0.04
CA SER A 3 51.40 15.49 -1.46
C SER A 3 50.28 14.57 -2.03
N PHE A 4 49.64 14.95 -3.14
CA PHE A 4 48.65 14.10 -3.81
C PHE A 4 49.22 12.74 -4.23
N LYS A 5 50.54 12.66 -4.52
CA LYS A 5 51.21 11.38 -4.78
C LYS A 5 51.27 10.52 -3.51
N ALA A 6 51.59 11.09 -2.36
CA ALA A 6 51.62 10.37 -1.07
C ALA A 6 50.23 9.88 -0.69
N ILE A 7 49.23 10.76 -0.77
CA ILE A 7 47.82 10.40 -0.49
C ILE A 7 47.35 9.31 -1.47
N GLY A 8 47.67 9.45 -2.77
CA GLY A 8 47.29 8.44 -3.76
C GLY A 8 47.90 7.06 -3.49
N ARG A 9 49.16 6.99 -3.07
CA ARG A 9 49.79 5.72 -2.67
C ARG A 9 49.10 5.10 -1.46
N PHE A 10 48.76 5.92 -0.45
CA PHE A 10 48.08 5.45 0.77
C PHE A 10 46.67 4.93 0.47
N LEU A 11 45.92 5.61 -0.42
CA LEU A 11 44.56 5.24 -0.79
C LEU A 11 44.44 4.28 -1.96
N HIS A 12 45.58 3.83 -2.54
CA HIS A 12 45.63 3.02 -3.78
C HIS A 12 44.83 3.66 -4.91
N LYS A 13 44.94 5.00 -5.07
CA LYS A 13 44.27 5.79 -6.11
C LYS A 13 45.27 6.63 -6.89
N ASP A 14 44.97 6.93 -8.15
CA ASP A 14 45.79 7.82 -8.94
C ASP A 14 45.77 9.24 -8.36
N CYS A 15 46.92 9.92 -8.40
CA CYS A 15 47.04 11.28 -7.84
C CYS A 15 46.18 12.32 -8.61
N THR A 16 45.85 12.06 -9.88
CA THR A 16 44.93 12.92 -10.65
C THR A 16 43.49 12.78 -10.16
N THR A 17 43.10 11.60 -9.74
CA THR A 17 41.77 11.36 -9.11
C THR A 17 41.65 12.16 -7.81
N ILE A 18 42.68 12.12 -6.96
CA ILE A 18 42.69 12.92 -5.72
C ILE A 18 42.62 14.41 -6.01
N SER A 19 43.39 14.86 -7.04
CA SER A 19 43.36 16.26 -7.45
C SER A 19 41.99 16.71 -7.97
N LYS A 20 41.32 15.87 -8.75
CA LYS A 20 39.95 16.13 -9.25
C LYS A 20 38.96 16.20 -8.10
N GLU A 21 38.99 15.23 -7.21
CA GLU A 21 38.15 15.17 -6.02
C GLU A 21 38.26 16.46 -5.20
N VAL A 22 39.50 16.87 -4.86
CA VAL A 22 39.71 18.09 -4.07
C VAL A 22 39.21 19.34 -4.81
N LYS A 23 39.39 19.43 -6.12
CA LYS A 23 38.92 20.58 -6.92
C LYS A 23 37.42 20.65 -7.05
N HIS A 24 36.74 19.51 -7.17
CA HIS A 24 35.29 19.46 -7.33
C HIS A 24 34.53 19.78 -6.04
N HIS A 25 35.08 19.38 -4.87
CA HIS A 25 34.39 19.48 -3.60
C HIS A 25 34.99 20.53 -2.66
N ILE A 26 35.27 21.73 -3.19
CA ILE A 26 35.74 22.86 -2.41
C ILE A 26 34.58 23.55 -1.70
N SER A 27 34.68 23.66 -0.37
CA SER A 27 33.81 24.51 0.42
C SER A 27 34.46 25.88 0.67
N PHE A 28 33.69 26.96 0.53
CA PHE A 28 34.16 28.33 0.67
C PHE A 28 33.79 28.85 2.04
N GLU A 29 34.79 29.45 2.72
CA GLU A 29 34.60 30.03 4.06
C GLU A 29 35.11 31.46 4.09
N LYS A 30 34.21 32.40 4.38
CA LYS A 30 34.50 33.82 4.58
C LYS A 30 34.70 34.08 6.05
N SER A 31 35.89 33.78 6.56
CA SER A 31 36.27 34.02 7.98
C SER A 31 37.40 35.00 8.08
N GLY A 32 37.29 35.93 9.02
CA GLY A 32 38.37 36.85 9.41
C GLY A 32 39.46 36.17 10.23
N THR A 33 40.30 37.00 10.84
CA THR A 33 41.33 36.58 11.78
C THR A 33 41.15 37.34 13.10
N TYR A 34 41.94 37.01 14.11
CA TYR A 34 41.91 37.77 15.37
C TYR A 34 42.15 39.25 15.09
N GLY A 35 41.20 40.10 15.45
CA GLY A 35 41.22 41.53 15.23
C GLY A 35 41.07 42.05 13.81
N ARG A 36 40.76 41.15 12.82
CA ARG A 36 40.51 41.54 11.42
C ARG A 36 39.31 40.78 10.84
N SER A 37 38.37 41.55 10.33
CA SER A 37 37.24 40.99 9.59
C SER A 37 37.69 40.36 8.29
N PHE A 38 36.84 39.46 7.73
CA PHE A 38 37.00 38.96 6.36
C PHE A 38 37.12 40.13 5.41
N ASN A 39 38.13 40.09 4.54
CA ASN A 39 38.31 41.06 3.46
C ASN A 39 39.12 40.46 2.32
N ASP A 40 38.53 40.33 1.18
CA ASP A 40 39.14 39.80 -0.04
C ASP A 40 39.48 40.90 -1.05
N CYS A 41 39.58 42.14 -0.62
CA CYS A 41 40.00 43.25 -1.46
C CYS A 41 41.52 43.24 -1.70
N LEU A 42 41.94 43.31 -2.98
CA LEU A 42 43.36 43.37 -3.38
C LEU A 42 44.11 44.57 -2.71
N LEU A 43 43.46 45.75 -2.73
CA LEU A 43 44.08 46.96 -2.20
C LEU A 43 44.20 46.89 -0.68
N ALA A 44 43.21 46.30 0.00
CA ALA A 44 43.26 46.06 1.41
C ALA A 44 44.37 45.06 1.79
N PHE A 45 44.46 43.96 1.02
CA PHE A 45 45.49 42.94 1.19
C PHE A 45 46.92 43.53 1.03
N GLN A 46 47.11 44.37 0.00
CA GLN A 46 48.39 45.04 -0.27
C GLN A 46 48.67 46.24 0.66
N ARG A 47 47.75 46.55 1.60
CA ARG A 47 47.80 47.74 2.45
C ARG A 47 47.91 49.06 1.68
N LYS A 48 47.45 49.09 0.45
CA LYS A 48 47.45 50.28 -0.43
C LYS A 48 46.21 51.15 -0.29
N CYS A 49 45.23 50.70 0.50
CA CYS A 49 44.12 51.55 0.88
C CYS A 49 44.63 52.57 1.91
N SER A 50 45.11 53.67 1.44
CA SER A 50 45.64 54.77 2.25
C SER A 50 44.54 55.49 3.05
N ALA A 51 43.32 55.10 2.95
CA ALA A 51 42.33 56.07 3.25
C ALA A 51 41.49 55.78 4.45
N GLN A 52 41.39 56.74 5.20
CA GLN A 52 40.25 57.07 6.01
C GLN A 52 39.07 57.38 5.09
N MET A 53 37.96 56.70 5.28
CA MET A 53 36.66 57.02 4.65
C MET A 53 36.60 57.00 3.12
N VAL A 54 36.99 55.90 2.49
CA VAL A 54 36.88 55.73 1.02
C VAL A 54 35.44 55.42 0.58
N CYS A 55 34.57 54.99 1.50
CA CYS A 55 33.14 54.73 1.24
C CYS A 55 32.23 55.57 2.11
N HIS A 56 31.06 55.95 1.58
CA HIS A 56 30.08 56.76 2.31
C HIS A 56 29.50 56.11 3.60
N GLU A 57 29.60 54.78 3.72
CA GLU A 57 29.13 54.06 4.90
C GLU A 57 30.17 53.98 6.03
N CYS A 58 31.30 54.62 5.95
CA CYS A 58 32.36 54.56 6.91
C CYS A 58 32.04 55.46 8.12
N THR A 59 31.00 55.11 8.88
CA THR A 59 30.55 55.88 10.07
C THR A 59 31.21 55.44 11.38
N SER A 60 31.99 54.36 11.38
CA SER A 60 32.54 53.80 12.60
C SER A 60 33.91 54.42 12.95
N ARG A 61 34.00 55.21 14.00
CA ARG A 61 35.25 55.71 14.58
C ARG A 61 36.21 54.60 15.04
N LYS A 62 35.78 53.34 15.14
CA LYS A 62 36.59 52.19 15.54
C LYS A 62 37.47 51.63 14.42
N ASN A 63 37.08 51.78 13.17
CA ASN A 63 37.84 51.28 12.00
C ASN A 63 38.62 52.44 11.35
N ARG A 64 39.78 52.78 11.94
CA ARG A 64 40.62 53.83 11.43
C ARG A 64 41.24 53.54 10.05
N PHE A 65 41.23 52.30 9.62
CA PHE A 65 41.90 51.91 8.34
C PHE A 65 40.99 50.96 7.54
N CYS A 66 40.87 51.21 6.25
CA CYS A 66 40.10 50.37 5.31
C CYS A 66 40.59 48.92 5.25
N TRP A 67 41.85 48.65 5.51
CA TRP A 67 42.39 47.28 5.52
C TRP A 67 41.85 46.42 6.67
N SER A 68 41.26 46.99 7.71
CA SER A 68 40.59 46.26 8.77
C SER A 68 39.08 46.16 8.58
N CYS A 69 38.54 46.83 7.55
CA CYS A 69 37.09 46.87 7.29
C CYS A 69 36.62 45.61 6.56
N GLY A 70 35.56 44.98 7.05
CA GLY A 70 34.92 43.81 6.40
C GLY A 70 33.92 44.17 5.31
N LYS A 71 33.62 45.43 5.05
CA LYS A 71 32.57 45.89 4.15
C LYS A 71 33.05 46.25 2.75
N CYS A 72 34.34 45.99 2.41
CA CYS A 72 34.91 46.40 1.09
C CYS A 72 34.15 45.80 -0.08
N SER A 73 33.73 44.57 -0.05
CA SER A 73 33.03 43.89 -1.12
C SER A 73 31.63 44.40 -1.41
N SER A 74 31.00 45.07 -0.42
CA SER A 74 29.63 45.58 -0.55
C SER A 74 29.54 47.07 -0.76
N SER A 75 30.54 47.85 -0.31
CA SER A 75 30.39 49.32 -0.19
C SER A 75 31.53 50.11 -0.82
N CYS A 76 32.63 49.47 -1.21
CA CYS A 76 33.81 50.19 -1.73
C CYS A 76 33.84 50.26 -3.25
N ILE A 77 33.85 51.48 -3.80
CA ILE A 77 33.93 51.73 -5.27
C ILE A 77 35.25 51.20 -5.87
N LEU A 78 36.33 51.20 -5.07
CA LEU A 78 37.64 50.74 -5.48
C LEU A 78 37.87 49.24 -5.22
N TYR A 79 36.82 48.49 -4.87
CA TYR A 79 36.94 47.06 -4.59
C TYR A 79 37.45 46.29 -5.78
N LYS A 80 38.50 45.50 -5.58
CA LYS A 80 39.00 44.52 -6.55
C LYS A 80 39.14 43.19 -5.81
N LYS A 81 38.37 42.18 -6.24
CA LYS A 81 38.46 40.84 -5.64
C LYS A 81 39.87 40.27 -5.82
N TYR A 82 40.44 39.76 -4.75
CA TYR A 82 41.73 39.11 -4.74
C TYR A 82 41.61 37.67 -4.26
N VAL A 83 42.05 36.77 -5.11
CA VAL A 83 42.13 35.34 -4.79
C VAL A 83 43.60 35.00 -4.55
N CYS A 84 43.86 34.23 -3.51
CA CYS A 84 45.21 33.83 -3.14
C CYS A 84 45.90 33.06 -4.29
N PRO A 85 47.07 33.48 -4.81
CA PRO A 85 47.75 32.80 -5.93
C PRO A 85 48.17 31.35 -5.62
N LYS A 86 48.34 31.03 -4.30
CA LYS A 86 48.60 29.63 -3.88
C LYS A 86 47.52 28.66 -4.26
N LEU A 87 46.29 29.13 -4.45
CA LEU A 87 45.13 28.27 -4.81
C LEU A 87 45.15 27.85 -6.32
N SER A 88 45.95 28.47 -7.14
CA SER A 88 46.12 28.03 -8.54
C SER A 88 47.05 26.81 -8.68
N LYS A 89 47.75 26.46 -7.59
CA LYS A 89 48.69 25.32 -7.55
C LYS A 89 48.22 24.30 -6.50
N PRO A 90 48.60 23.01 -6.64
CA PRO A 90 48.30 21.99 -5.64
C PRO A 90 48.77 22.46 -4.26
N PRO A 91 47.98 22.22 -3.22
CA PRO A 91 46.77 21.37 -3.13
C PRO A 91 45.43 22.06 -3.47
N TYR A 92 45.40 23.27 -4.01
CA TYR A 92 44.20 24.06 -4.40
C TYR A 92 43.30 24.48 -3.23
N VAL A 93 43.65 24.13 -2.03
CA VAL A 93 42.87 24.36 -0.78
C VAL A 93 43.75 24.90 0.35
N CYS A 94 43.14 25.54 1.30
CA CYS A 94 43.78 26.15 2.47
C CYS A 94 43.98 25.20 3.63
N ASN A 95 43.63 23.91 3.53
CA ASN A 95 43.68 22.97 4.67
C ASN A 95 45.04 22.87 5.34
N GLY A 96 46.11 22.82 4.57
CA GLY A 96 47.48 22.76 5.07
C GLY A 96 48.26 24.10 5.01
N CYS A 97 47.59 25.24 4.81
CA CYS A 97 48.24 26.53 4.72
C CYS A 97 48.71 27.03 6.07
N PRO A 98 50.02 27.28 6.29
CA PRO A 98 50.53 27.73 7.58
C PRO A 98 50.03 29.14 7.96
N GLU A 99 49.65 29.95 6.97
CA GLU A 99 49.13 31.29 7.17
C GLU A 99 47.63 31.35 7.36
N ARG A 100 46.92 30.20 7.39
CA ARG A 100 45.47 30.13 7.45
C ARG A 100 44.85 30.91 8.62
N SER A 101 45.48 30.87 9.79
CA SER A 101 45.01 31.56 10.97
C SER A 101 45.14 33.09 10.88
N LYS A 102 46.06 33.59 10.05
CA LYS A 102 46.32 35.02 9.86
C LYS A 102 45.74 35.56 8.53
N CYS A 103 45.12 34.71 7.73
CA CYS A 103 44.57 35.04 6.41
C CYS A 103 43.14 35.56 6.51
N SER A 104 42.88 36.76 6.00
CA SER A 104 41.55 37.37 5.92
C SER A 104 40.81 37.12 4.59
N LEU A 105 41.45 36.44 3.65
CA LEU A 105 40.86 36.11 2.33
C LEU A 105 39.86 35.00 2.46
N GLU A 106 39.03 34.81 1.43
CA GLU A 106 38.15 33.64 1.28
C GLU A 106 38.98 32.36 1.30
N LYS A 107 38.61 31.45 2.23
CA LYS A 107 39.33 30.18 2.41
C LYS A 107 38.63 29.09 1.62
N HIS A 108 39.41 28.40 0.81
CA HIS A 108 38.97 27.22 0.08
C HIS A 108 39.34 25.99 0.90
N LEU A 109 38.36 25.23 1.34
CA LEU A 109 38.57 24.07 2.21
C LEU A 109 38.01 22.82 1.58
N TYR A 110 38.76 21.73 1.61
CA TYR A 110 38.24 20.40 1.36
C TYR A 110 37.81 19.77 2.68
N ARG A 111 36.58 19.34 2.76
CA ARG A 111 36.02 18.62 3.90
C ARG A 111 35.37 17.32 3.39
N ALA A 112 35.89 16.17 3.82
CA ALA A 112 35.39 14.88 3.38
C ALA A 112 33.87 14.72 3.65
N SER A 113 33.38 15.24 4.79
CA SER A 113 31.96 15.20 5.11
C SER A 113 31.09 16.05 4.15
N TYR A 114 31.63 17.15 3.64
CA TYR A 114 30.95 17.97 2.63
C TYR A 114 30.95 17.25 1.27
N ALA A 115 32.09 16.74 0.84
CA ALA A 115 32.21 15.97 -0.40
C ALA A 115 31.29 14.74 -0.41
N GLN A 116 31.21 14.03 0.73
CA GLN A 116 30.31 12.88 0.87
C GLN A 116 28.83 13.28 0.74
N LYS A 117 28.43 14.39 1.39
CA LYS A 117 27.05 14.88 1.28
C LYS A 117 26.68 15.30 -0.15
N GLU A 118 27.58 15.99 -0.84
CA GLU A 118 27.38 16.35 -2.27
C GLU A 118 27.24 15.09 -3.13
N TYR A 119 28.13 14.11 -2.93
CA TYR A 119 28.04 12.84 -3.64
C TYR A 119 26.72 12.12 -3.38
N GLU A 120 26.28 12.03 -2.12
CA GLU A 120 25.02 11.42 -1.76
C GLU A 120 23.82 12.17 -2.33
N SER A 121 23.87 13.51 -2.35
CA SER A 121 22.83 14.35 -2.97
C SER A 121 22.73 14.07 -4.46
N VAL A 122 23.83 14.15 -5.19
CA VAL A 122 23.88 13.89 -6.63
C VAL A 122 23.42 12.47 -6.95
N ARG A 123 23.86 11.49 -6.15
CA ARG A 123 23.45 10.10 -6.31
C ARG A 123 21.96 9.90 -6.03
N SER A 124 21.40 10.59 -5.05
CA SER A 124 19.98 10.57 -4.74
C SER A 124 19.16 11.24 -5.82
N GLU A 125 19.56 12.42 -6.26
CA GLU A 125 18.90 13.19 -7.30
C GLU A 125 18.93 12.47 -8.66
N SER A 126 20.07 11.88 -9.04
CA SER A 126 20.17 11.11 -10.29
C SER A 126 19.33 9.83 -10.30
N ARG A 127 18.94 9.32 -9.15
CA ARG A 127 18.05 8.16 -8.98
C ARG A 127 16.63 8.56 -8.62
N SER A 128 16.38 9.84 -8.39
CA SER A 128 15.03 10.37 -8.15
C SER A 128 14.27 10.45 -9.47
N GLY A 129 12.98 10.15 -9.40
CA GLY A 129 12.12 10.13 -10.57
C GLY A 129 11.84 8.72 -11.09
N PHE A 130 11.07 8.66 -12.15
CA PHE A 130 10.63 7.42 -12.77
C PHE A 130 11.12 7.37 -14.22
N ALA A 131 11.75 6.26 -14.60
CA ALA A 131 12.15 6.00 -15.98
C ALA A 131 10.90 5.63 -16.80
N LEU A 132 10.08 6.63 -17.10
CA LEU A 132 8.79 6.50 -17.77
C LEU A 132 8.61 7.71 -18.70
N SER A 133 8.35 7.46 -19.98
CA SER A 133 7.96 8.51 -20.90
C SER A 133 6.53 8.98 -20.65
N GLU A 134 6.19 10.19 -21.10
CA GLU A 134 4.81 10.72 -20.94
C GLU A 134 3.78 9.87 -21.70
N SER A 135 4.14 9.29 -22.84
CA SER A 135 3.28 8.39 -23.60
C SER A 135 3.01 7.09 -22.85
N GLU A 136 4.04 6.47 -22.28
CA GLU A 136 3.91 5.26 -21.46
C GLU A 136 3.10 5.53 -20.20
N ARG A 137 3.36 6.67 -19.54
CA ARG A 137 2.59 7.09 -18.36
C ARG A 137 1.10 7.18 -18.67
N LYS A 138 0.75 7.84 -19.79
CA LYS A 138 -0.64 8.02 -20.20
C LYS A 138 -1.29 6.68 -20.54
N GLN A 139 -0.61 5.84 -21.28
CA GLN A 139 -1.12 4.51 -21.64
C GLN A 139 -1.41 3.66 -20.39
N MET A 140 -0.50 3.66 -19.41
CA MET A 140 -0.72 2.96 -18.14
C MET A 140 -1.85 3.58 -17.32
N ASP A 141 -1.97 4.90 -17.30
CA ASP A 141 -3.02 5.60 -16.57
C ASP A 141 -4.41 5.30 -17.16
N ASP A 142 -4.51 5.24 -18.49
CA ASP A 142 -5.75 4.90 -19.20
C ASP A 142 -6.24 3.46 -18.87
N ILE A 143 -5.35 2.55 -18.50
CA ILE A 143 -5.70 1.19 -18.05
C ILE A 143 -5.97 1.19 -16.53
N VAL A 144 -5.01 1.66 -15.73
CA VAL A 144 -5.01 1.45 -14.27
C VAL A 144 -6.07 2.28 -13.57
N SER A 145 -6.23 3.56 -13.95
CA SER A 145 -7.09 4.48 -13.20
C SER A 145 -8.58 4.16 -13.28
N PRO A 146 -9.15 3.80 -14.45
CA PRO A 146 -10.54 3.39 -14.54
C PRO A 146 -10.84 2.12 -13.74
N LEU A 147 -9.95 1.12 -13.80
CA LEU A 147 -10.14 -0.16 -13.11
C LEU A 147 -10.04 -0.01 -11.59
N LEU A 148 -9.15 0.84 -11.09
CA LEU A 148 -9.11 1.18 -9.66
C LEU A 148 -10.40 1.83 -9.17
N ARG A 149 -10.99 2.74 -9.96
CA ARG A 149 -12.27 3.38 -9.62
C ARG A 149 -13.44 2.38 -9.61
N LYS A 150 -13.37 1.32 -10.39
CA LYS A 150 -14.30 0.18 -10.28
C LYS A 150 -14.10 -0.66 -9.01
N GLY A 151 -13.12 -0.33 -8.14
CA GLY A 151 -12.81 -1.02 -6.89
C GLY A 151 -11.88 -2.21 -7.05
N GLN A 152 -11.24 -2.40 -8.20
CA GLN A 152 -10.26 -3.45 -8.43
C GLN A 152 -8.95 -3.12 -7.70
N SER A 153 -8.21 -4.14 -7.24
CA SER A 153 -6.88 -3.95 -6.64
C SER A 153 -5.80 -3.91 -7.72
N LEU A 154 -4.69 -3.29 -7.41
CA LEU A 154 -3.51 -3.29 -8.29
C LEU A 154 -3.00 -4.70 -8.58
N HIS A 155 -3.18 -5.65 -7.66
CA HIS A 155 -2.84 -7.05 -7.91
C HIS A 155 -3.65 -7.64 -9.06
N HIS A 156 -4.97 -7.49 -9.03
CA HIS A 156 -5.86 -7.99 -10.08
C HIS A 156 -5.53 -7.36 -11.45
N ILE A 157 -5.35 -6.03 -11.47
CA ILE A 157 -4.99 -5.29 -12.67
C ILE A 157 -3.64 -5.77 -13.23
N ALA A 158 -2.62 -5.89 -12.38
CA ALA A 158 -1.29 -6.32 -12.79
C ALA A 158 -1.24 -7.77 -13.33
N VAL A 159 -2.14 -8.64 -12.85
CA VAL A 159 -2.23 -10.03 -13.33
C VAL A 159 -2.85 -10.09 -14.73
N HIS A 160 -3.93 -9.35 -14.95
CA HIS A 160 -4.66 -9.40 -16.21
C HIS A 160 -4.07 -8.54 -17.34
N HIS A 161 -3.34 -7.46 -16.98
CA HIS A 161 -2.66 -6.55 -17.91
C HIS A 161 -1.14 -6.66 -17.82
N ALA A 162 -0.61 -7.84 -17.51
CA ALA A 162 0.84 -8.04 -17.31
C ALA A 162 1.65 -7.65 -18.54
N ASP A 163 1.21 -8.03 -19.72
CA ASP A 163 1.89 -7.79 -21.00
C ASP A 163 1.83 -6.32 -21.43
N GLU A 164 0.75 -5.62 -21.09
CA GLU A 164 0.54 -4.21 -21.46
C GLU A 164 1.29 -3.27 -20.51
N LEU A 165 1.23 -3.56 -19.21
CA LEU A 165 1.85 -2.72 -18.18
C LEU A 165 3.34 -2.99 -18.02
N MET A 166 3.80 -4.23 -18.21
CA MET A 166 5.19 -4.68 -18.06
C MET A 166 5.85 -4.16 -16.76
N LYS A 167 5.06 -3.98 -15.70
CA LYS A 167 5.48 -3.44 -14.40
C LYS A 167 4.98 -4.32 -13.26
N SER A 168 5.79 -4.41 -12.22
CA SER A 168 5.37 -5.12 -11.01
C SER A 168 4.29 -4.37 -10.24
N GLU A 169 3.47 -5.09 -9.49
CA GLU A 169 2.49 -4.53 -8.56
C GLU A 169 3.11 -3.43 -7.65
N ARG A 170 4.32 -3.68 -7.13
CA ARG A 170 5.05 -2.72 -6.29
C ARG A 170 5.37 -1.41 -7.04
N THR A 171 5.70 -1.50 -8.32
CA THR A 171 5.98 -0.33 -9.15
C THR A 171 4.73 0.50 -9.37
N LEU A 172 3.59 -0.15 -9.63
CA LEU A 172 2.30 0.52 -9.78
C LEU A 172 1.87 1.24 -8.49
N TYR A 173 2.08 0.62 -7.31
CA TYR A 173 1.90 1.30 -6.03
C TYR A 173 2.77 2.55 -5.90
N ALA A 174 4.05 2.48 -6.30
CA ALA A 174 4.94 3.63 -6.26
C ALA A 174 4.46 4.77 -7.18
N TYR A 175 3.96 4.45 -8.37
CA TYR A 175 3.43 5.43 -9.33
C TYR A 175 2.18 6.15 -8.79
N ILE A 176 1.24 5.43 -8.19
CA ILE A 176 0.05 6.03 -7.57
C ILE A 176 0.43 6.89 -6.36
N ASN A 177 1.31 6.40 -5.49
CA ASN A 177 1.79 7.13 -4.32
C ASN A 177 2.48 8.45 -4.69
N SER A 178 3.17 8.47 -5.83
CA SER A 178 3.84 9.65 -6.36
C SER A 178 2.93 10.58 -7.17
N GLY A 179 1.66 10.20 -7.35
CA GLY A 179 0.68 11.00 -8.08
C GLY A 179 0.89 11.04 -9.59
N LEU A 180 1.55 10.05 -10.17
CA LEU A 180 1.78 9.95 -11.62
C LEU A 180 0.52 9.64 -12.42
N PHE A 181 -0.44 8.94 -11.80
CA PHE A 181 -1.72 8.57 -12.41
C PHE A 181 -2.84 9.51 -11.97
N THR A 182 -3.94 9.51 -12.71
CA THR A 182 -5.16 10.25 -12.35
C THR A 182 -5.85 9.63 -11.14
N ALA A 183 -5.78 8.31 -10.96
CA ALA A 183 -6.18 7.66 -9.72
C ALA A 183 -5.23 8.02 -8.56
N ARG A 184 -5.80 8.13 -7.37
CA ARG A 184 -5.09 8.50 -6.15
C ARG A 184 -5.16 7.37 -5.12
N ASN A 185 -4.37 7.48 -4.06
CA ASN A 185 -4.37 6.51 -2.96
C ASN A 185 -5.75 6.24 -2.38
N ILE A 186 -6.64 7.25 -2.38
CA ILE A 186 -8.00 7.12 -1.86
C ILE A 186 -8.87 6.19 -2.72
N ASP A 187 -8.55 6.05 -4.01
CA ASP A 187 -9.27 5.19 -4.95
C ASP A 187 -8.89 3.71 -4.77
N MET A 188 -7.81 3.44 -4.02
CA MET A 188 -7.37 2.06 -3.77
C MET A 188 -8.24 1.37 -2.73
N PRO A 189 -8.60 0.09 -2.94
CA PRO A 189 -9.32 -0.70 -1.95
C PRO A 189 -8.56 -0.75 -0.61
N ARG A 190 -9.27 -0.64 0.52
CA ARG A 190 -8.76 -0.73 1.89
C ARG A 190 -7.87 0.42 2.38
N THR A 191 -7.75 1.52 1.63
CA THR A 191 -6.93 2.66 2.08
C THR A 191 -7.53 3.35 3.31
N VAL A 192 -8.84 3.44 3.38
CA VAL A 192 -9.55 4.01 4.53
C VAL A 192 -10.26 2.92 5.31
N ARG A 193 -9.78 2.61 6.51
CA ARG A 193 -10.47 1.74 7.45
C ARG A 193 -11.10 2.57 8.55
N MET A 194 -12.42 2.63 8.58
CA MET A 194 -13.14 3.17 9.74
C MET A 194 -13.08 2.16 10.88
N ARG A 195 -12.67 2.58 12.08
CA ARG A 195 -12.80 1.76 13.29
C ARG A 195 -14.28 1.63 13.61
N PRO A 196 -14.86 0.41 13.63
CA PRO A 196 -16.23 0.24 14.03
C PRO A 196 -16.39 0.72 15.47
N ARG A 197 -17.45 1.48 15.76
CA ARG A 197 -17.84 1.78 17.14
C ARG A 197 -18.15 0.46 17.84
N LYS A 198 -17.58 0.25 19.04
CA LYS A 198 -17.93 -0.90 19.88
C LYS A 198 -19.38 -0.74 20.32
N ASN A 199 -20.30 -1.37 19.61
CA ASN A 199 -21.66 -1.53 20.10
C ASN A 199 -21.63 -2.68 21.09
N VAL A 200 -22.03 -2.40 22.33
CA VAL A 200 -22.32 -3.45 23.32
C VAL A 200 -23.58 -4.18 22.83
N SER A 201 -23.39 -5.37 22.24
CA SER A 201 -24.50 -6.21 21.84
C SER A 201 -25.20 -6.69 23.13
N LYS A 202 -26.48 -6.45 23.24
CA LYS A 202 -27.32 -7.16 24.22
C LYS A 202 -27.38 -8.60 23.74
N ASN A 203 -26.75 -9.52 24.48
CA ASN A 203 -26.80 -10.95 24.19
C ASN A 203 -28.25 -11.41 24.29
N LEU A 204 -28.90 -11.68 23.18
CA LEU A 204 -30.11 -12.45 23.12
C LEU A 204 -29.76 -13.87 23.60
N LYS A 205 -30.50 -14.39 24.59
CA LYS A 205 -30.33 -15.76 25.06
C LYS A 205 -30.84 -16.70 23.97
N VAL A 206 -29.96 -17.29 23.21
CA VAL A 206 -30.26 -18.36 22.25
C VAL A 206 -30.20 -19.67 23.00
N ASP A 207 -31.16 -20.59 22.76
CA ASP A 207 -31.12 -21.95 23.26
C ASP A 207 -29.83 -22.64 22.78
N LYS A 208 -29.05 -23.12 23.73
CA LYS A 208 -27.76 -23.77 23.44
C LYS A 208 -27.90 -25.30 23.29
N ALA A 209 -29.06 -25.85 23.54
CA ALA A 209 -29.30 -27.30 23.48
C ALA A 209 -29.05 -27.85 22.05
N CYS A 210 -29.39 -27.07 21.05
CA CYS A 210 -29.14 -27.44 19.64
C CYS A 210 -27.65 -27.63 19.26
N ARG A 211 -26.72 -27.15 20.10
CA ARG A 211 -25.27 -27.19 19.87
C ARG A 211 -24.54 -28.33 20.56
N VAL A 212 -25.25 -29.10 21.36
CA VAL A 212 -24.66 -30.28 22.05
C VAL A 212 -24.18 -31.27 21.01
N GLY A 213 -22.91 -31.67 21.09
CA GLY A 213 -22.26 -32.55 20.12
C GLY A 213 -21.96 -31.91 18.74
N ARG A 214 -22.05 -30.59 18.64
CA ARG A 214 -21.77 -29.82 17.39
C ARG A 214 -20.86 -28.62 17.62
N ASP A 215 -20.15 -28.59 18.74
CA ASP A 215 -19.15 -27.54 18.99
C ASP A 215 -17.91 -27.67 18.12
N PHE A 216 -17.01 -26.71 18.20
CA PHE A 216 -15.80 -26.68 17.37
C PHE A 216 -14.84 -27.85 17.67
N SER A 217 -14.84 -28.38 18.90
CA SER A 217 -14.02 -29.55 19.24
C SER A 217 -14.56 -30.79 18.54
N CYS A 218 -15.89 -30.98 18.54
CA CYS A 218 -16.55 -32.05 17.79
C CYS A 218 -16.30 -31.93 16.28
N PHE A 219 -16.29 -30.69 15.76
CA PHE A 219 -15.91 -30.39 14.36
C PHE A 219 -14.48 -30.88 14.06
N GLN A 220 -13.52 -30.54 14.92
CA GLN A 220 -12.14 -30.94 14.70
C GLN A 220 -11.98 -32.45 14.69
N THR A 221 -12.54 -33.17 15.66
CA THR A 221 -12.54 -34.62 15.72
C THR A 221 -13.18 -35.24 14.48
N TYR A 222 -14.35 -34.71 14.06
CA TYR A 222 -15.05 -35.19 12.88
C TYR A 222 -14.22 -35.01 11.59
N MET A 223 -13.52 -33.87 11.44
CA MET A 223 -12.65 -33.64 10.28
C MET A 223 -11.35 -34.47 10.32
N GLU A 224 -10.85 -34.84 11.50
CA GLU A 224 -9.74 -35.79 11.65
C GLU A 224 -10.15 -37.20 11.23
N GLU A 225 -11.39 -37.61 11.52
CA GLU A 225 -11.96 -38.90 11.10
C GLU A 225 -12.33 -38.92 9.61
N HIS A 226 -12.61 -37.76 9.03
CA HIS A 226 -13.07 -37.61 7.64
C HIS A 226 -12.26 -36.54 6.87
N PRO A 227 -10.95 -36.74 6.64
CA PRO A 227 -10.06 -35.73 6.06
C PRO A 227 -10.38 -35.34 4.61
N ASP A 228 -11.10 -36.19 3.89
CA ASP A 228 -11.48 -35.97 2.50
C ASP A 228 -12.75 -35.09 2.33
N LEU A 229 -13.45 -34.79 3.43
CA LEU A 229 -14.64 -33.97 3.38
C LEU A 229 -14.32 -32.49 3.31
N SER A 230 -14.98 -31.80 2.42
CA SER A 230 -14.86 -30.35 2.26
C SER A 230 -15.72 -29.58 3.25
N VAL A 231 -15.24 -28.45 3.74
CA VAL A 231 -15.98 -27.58 4.69
C VAL A 231 -16.63 -26.41 3.95
N ARG A 232 -17.90 -26.14 4.24
CA ARG A 232 -18.61 -24.93 3.82
C ARG A 232 -18.85 -24.04 5.02
N GLN A 233 -18.37 -22.83 4.96
CA GLN A 233 -18.63 -21.82 6.01
C GLN A 233 -19.92 -21.07 5.69
N ILE A 234 -20.86 -21.06 6.62
CA ILE A 234 -22.11 -20.31 6.47
C ILE A 234 -22.16 -19.15 7.45
N ASP A 235 -22.73 -18.02 6.99
CA ASP A 235 -22.81 -16.79 7.79
C ASP A 235 -23.94 -15.90 7.27
N SER A 236 -24.33 -14.90 8.07
CA SER A 236 -25.32 -13.91 7.68
C SER A 236 -24.71 -12.52 7.52
N VAL A 237 -25.05 -11.83 6.45
CA VAL A 237 -24.66 -10.44 6.22
C VAL A 237 -25.87 -9.54 6.41
N GLU A 238 -25.89 -8.78 7.51
CA GLU A 238 -26.98 -7.87 7.87
C GLU A 238 -26.74 -6.47 7.28
N GLY A 239 -27.76 -5.83 6.69
CA GLY A 239 -27.77 -4.43 6.30
C GLY A 239 -28.24 -3.52 7.44
N VAL A 240 -29.46 -3.02 7.31
CA VAL A 240 -30.17 -2.32 8.39
C VAL A 240 -30.66 -3.30 9.44
N LYS A 241 -30.75 -2.84 10.67
CA LYS A 241 -31.23 -3.67 11.77
C LYS A 241 -32.70 -4.07 11.54
N SER A 242 -33.01 -5.37 11.67
CA SER A 242 -34.33 -5.96 11.42
C SER A 242 -34.80 -5.86 9.95
N GLY A 243 -33.93 -5.54 9.01
CA GLY A 243 -34.20 -5.60 7.57
C GLY A 243 -33.86 -6.96 6.97
N ALA A 244 -33.92 -7.03 5.64
CA ALA A 244 -33.47 -8.20 4.90
C ALA A 244 -31.97 -8.47 5.08
N VAL A 245 -31.59 -9.75 4.98
CA VAL A 245 -30.22 -10.23 5.22
C VAL A 245 -29.81 -11.19 4.11
N LEU A 246 -28.51 -11.36 3.91
CA LEU A 246 -27.98 -12.41 3.03
C LEU A 246 -27.53 -13.60 3.86
N LEU A 247 -27.93 -14.81 3.46
CA LEU A 247 -27.22 -16.03 3.84
C LEU A 247 -26.03 -16.18 2.89
N THR A 248 -24.84 -16.29 3.40
CA THR A 248 -23.64 -16.57 2.59
C THR A 248 -23.16 -17.99 2.84
N ILE A 249 -22.80 -18.70 1.76
CA ILE A 249 -22.19 -20.04 1.81
C ILE A 249 -20.84 -19.94 1.12
N HIS A 250 -19.77 -20.16 1.88
CA HIS A 250 -18.41 -20.03 1.40
C HIS A 250 -17.75 -21.41 1.25
N PHE A 251 -17.29 -21.71 0.05
CA PHE A 251 -16.50 -22.88 -0.30
C PHE A 251 -15.03 -22.58 -0.01
N VAL A 252 -14.53 -23.07 1.12
CA VAL A 252 -13.23 -22.64 1.68
C VAL A 252 -12.07 -22.90 0.74
N GLU A 253 -12.05 -24.08 0.09
CA GLU A 253 -10.96 -24.55 -0.77
C GLU A 253 -10.95 -23.79 -2.10
N GLN A 254 -12.11 -23.58 -2.71
CA GLN A 254 -12.27 -22.91 -4.00
C GLN A 254 -12.29 -21.38 -3.84
N GLY A 255 -12.56 -20.89 -2.64
CA GLY A 255 -12.77 -19.47 -2.37
C GLY A 255 -14.09 -18.92 -2.91
N LEU A 256 -14.93 -19.79 -3.51
CA LEU A 256 -16.23 -19.41 -4.05
C LEU A 256 -17.19 -19.06 -2.91
N GLN A 257 -18.04 -18.09 -3.15
CA GLN A 257 -19.09 -17.71 -2.20
C GLN A 257 -20.43 -17.54 -2.93
N LEU A 258 -21.47 -18.14 -2.36
CA LEU A 258 -22.85 -17.91 -2.75
C LEU A 258 -23.49 -16.93 -1.75
N ALA A 259 -24.51 -16.21 -2.20
CA ALA A 259 -25.30 -15.34 -1.33
C ALA A 259 -26.79 -15.43 -1.70
N PHE A 260 -27.63 -15.63 -0.70
CA PHE A 260 -29.07 -15.78 -0.87
C PHE A 260 -29.80 -14.71 -0.07
N LEU A 261 -30.69 -13.98 -0.72
CA LEU A 261 -31.49 -12.94 -0.11
C LEU A 261 -32.58 -13.57 0.79
N ARG A 262 -32.63 -13.15 2.05
CA ARG A 262 -33.64 -13.54 3.03
C ARG A 262 -34.39 -12.32 3.53
N ARG A 263 -35.70 -12.40 3.57
CA ARG A 263 -36.55 -11.30 4.04
C ARG A 263 -36.42 -11.09 5.57
N TYR A 264 -36.22 -12.18 6.31
CA TYR A 264 -36.12 -12.19 7.77
C TYR A 264 -34.87 -12.95 8.22
N ASN A 265 -34.28 -12.53 9.34
CA ASN A 265 -33.14 -13.22 9.94
C ASN A 265 -33.61 -14.26 10.94
N ASP A 266 -34.24 -15.33 10.45
CA ASP A 266 -34.78 -16.45 11.22
C ASP A 266 -34.22 -17.80 10.72
N SER A 267 -34.45 -18.86 11.50
CA SER A 267 -33.95 -20.19 11.14
C SER A 267 -34.75 -20.82 10.00
N GLN A 268 -36.02 -20.49 9.85
CA GLN A 268 -36.88 -21.07 8.82
C GLN A 268 -36.39 -20.65 7.44
N SER A 269 -36.03 -19.38 7.22
CA SER A 269 -35.54 -18.89 5.93
C SER A 269 -34.21 -19.53 5.53
N VAL A 270 -33.35 -19.94 6.50
CA VAL A 270 -32.13 -20.71 6.21
C VAL A 270 -32.50 -22.12 5.75
N ILE A 271 -33.40 -22.78 6.47
CA ILE A 271 -33.90 -24.14 6.15
C ILE A 271 -34.51 -24.17 4.72
N ASP A 272 -35.31 -23.17 4.39
CA ASP A 272 -35.99 -23.06 3.10
C ASP A 272 -34.96 -22.96 1.96
N ILE A 273 -33.84 -22.21 2.14
CA ILE A 273 -32.76 -22.14 1.18
C ILE A 273 -32.08 -23.52 0.99
N PHE A 274 -31.74 -24.22 2.08
CA PHE A 274 -31.12 -25.53 1.96
C PHE A 274 -32.07 -26.58 1.36
N ASN A 275 -33.38 -26.50 1.64
CA ASN A 275 -34.38 -27.37 1.01
C ASN A 275 -34.48 -27.08 -0.49
N ARG A 276 -34.50 -25.81 -0.89
CA ARG A 276 -34.51 -25.43 -2.30
C ARG A 276 -33.26 -25.94 -3.02
N LEU A 277 -32.06 -25.69 -2.47
CA LEU A 277 -30.79 -26.18 -3.04
C LEU A 277 -30.78 -27.72 -3.16
N TYR A 278 -31.33 -28.43 -2.17
CA TYR A 278 -31.40 -29.89 -2.21
C TYR A 278 -32.28 -30.40 -3.32
N LEU A 279 -33.38 -29.72 -3.64
CA LEU A 279 -34.30 -30.07 -4.75
C LEU A 279 -33.70 -29.71 -6.11
N GLU A 280 -33.07 -28.54 -6.23
CA GLU A 280 -32.50 -28.04 -7.50
C GLU A 280 -31.26 -28.83 -7.92
N LEU A 281 -30.38 -29.20 -7.01
CA LEU A 281 -29.09 -29.83 -7.27
C LEU A 281 -29.17 -31.37 -7.35
N LYS A 282 -30.28 -31.99 -6.97
CA LYS A 282 -30.44 -33.44 -6.70
C LYS A 282 -29.64 -33.89 -5.43
N PRO A 283 -30.11 -34.93 -4.74
CA PRO A 283 -29.55 -35.38 -3.43
C PRO A 283 -28.06 -35.71 -3.49
N ASP A 284 -27.61 -36.45 -4.48
CA ASP A 284 -26.20 -36.90 -4.56
C ASP A 284 -25.25 -35.74 -4.74
N ILE A 285 -25.56 -34.79 -5.65
CA ILE A 285 -24.77 -33.58 -5.89
C ILE A 285 -24.77 -32.67 -4.67
N PHE A 286 -25.93 -32.50 -4.00
CA PHE A 286 -26.02 -31.70 -2.80
C PHE A 286 -25.13 -32.25 -1.69
N THR A 287 -25.15 -33.55 -1.44
CA THR A 287 -24.35 -34.21 -0.40
C THR A 287 -22.83 -34.07 -0.67
N GLU A 288 -22.44 -34.16 -1.94
CA GLU A 288 -21.06 -33.93 -2.34
C GLU A 288 -20.64 -32.48 -2.14
N LEU A 289 -21.48 -31.52 -2.52
CA LEU A 289 -21.17 -30.10 -2.42
C LEU A 289 -21.21 -29.54 -1.00
N PHE A 290 -22.09 -30.08 -0.14
CA PHE A 290 -22.33 -29.57 1.21
C PHE A 290 -22.17 -30.66 2.29
N PRO A 291 -21.04 -31.40 2.31
CA PRO A 291 -20.88 -32.50 3.26
C PRO A 291 -20.80 -32.02 4.72
N VAL A 292 -20.09 -30.88 4.96
CA VAL A 292 -19.93 -30.31 6.29
C VAL A 292 -20.18 -28.82 6.25
N LEU A 293 -21.04 -28.34 7.15
CA LEU A 293 -21.35 -26.92 7.36
C LEU A 293 -20.76 -26.44 8.67
N LEU A 294 -20.06 -25.30 8.62
CA LEU A 294 -19.54 -24.61 9.81
C LEU A 294 -20.19 -23.23 9.92
N ALA A 295 -21.04 -23.07 10.95
CA ALA A 295 -21.77 -21.84 11.24
C ALA A 295 -21.16 -21.05 12.40
N ASP A 296 -21.56 -19.80 12.54
CA ASP A 296 -21.40 -19.09 13.80
C ASP A 296 -22.52 -19.44 14.80
N ASN A 297 -22.54 -18.72 15.92
CA ASN A 297 -23.54 -18.94 16.97
C ASN A 297 -24.81 -18.08 16.78
N GLY A 298 -25.16 -17.71 15.54
CA GLY A 298 -26.36 -16.94 15.24
C GLY A 298 -27.67 -17.67 15.59
N SER A 299 -28.72 -16.92 15.85
CA SER A 299 -30.06 -17.48 16.15
C SER A 299 -30.68 -18.12 14.91
N GLU A 300 -30.32 -17.68 13.72
CA GLU A 300 -30.75 -18.22 12.44
C GLU A 300 -30.27 -19.66 12.19
N PHE A 301 -29.23 -20.07 12.90
CA PHE A 301 -28.68 -21.43 12.84
C PHE A 301 -29.12 -22.31 14.04
N SER A 302 -30.21 -21.97 14.73
CA SER A 302 -30.66 -22.67 15.93
C SER A 302 -31.38 -24.00 15.69
N ASN A 303 -31.67 -24.34 14.43
CA ASN A 303 -32.32 -25.63 14.09
C ASN A 303 -31.43 -26.46 13.11
N PRO A 304 -30.29 -26.98 13.59
CA PRO A 304 -29.35 -27.75 12.75
C PRO A 304 -29.99 -29.03 12.22
N SER A 305 -30.88 -29.70 12.98
CA SER A 305 -31.49 -30.96 12.56
C SER A 305 -32.32 -30.81 11.26
N ALA A 306 -33.03 -29.68 11.12
CA ALA A 306 -33.82 -29.42 9.92
C ALA A 306 -32.94 -29.07 8.68
N ILE A 307 -31.67 -28.66 8.93
CA ILE A 307 -30.67 -28.45 7.85
C ILE A 307 -29.99 -29.77 7.53
N GLU A 308 -29.65 -30.60 8.53
CA GLU A 308 -28.92 -31.85 8.36
C GLU A 308 -29.77 -32.95 7.74
N LEU A 309 -31.08 -32.93 7.92
CA LEU A 309 -31.98 -33.95 7.41
C LEU A 309 -32.80 -33.43 6.23
N ASP A 310 -33.13 -34.33 5.30
CA ASP A 310 -34.10 -34.06 4.24
C ASP A 310 -35.55 -34.17 4.75
N MET A 311 -36.52 -33.97 3.89
CA MET A 311 -37.95 -34.06 4.23
C MET A 311 -38.38 -35.46 4.62
N GLN A 312 -37.62 -36.50 4.27
CA GLN A 312 -37.86 -37.91 4.62
C GLN A 312 -37.08 -38.33 5.88
N GLY A 313 -36.26 -37.46 6.44
CA GLY A 313 -35.43 -37.73 7.62
C GLY A 313 -34.08 -38.39 7.30
N ASN A 314 -33.64 -38.43 6.05
CA ASN A 314 -32.35 -38.95 5.70
C ASN A 314 -31.27 -37.89 5.89
N PRO A 315 -30.05 -38.23 6.35
CA PRO A 315 -28.94 -37.30 6.48
C PRO A 315 -28.49 -36.77 5.11
N ARG A 316 -28.35 -35.45 4.95
CA ARG A 316 -27.88 -34.79 3.74
C ARG A 316 -26.65 -33.93 3.93
N THR A 317 -26.35 -33.52 5.17
CA THR A 317 -25.19 -32.70 5.55
C THR A 317 -24.91 -32.84 7.04
N LYS A 318 -23.76 -32.38 7.51
CA LYS A 318 -23.41 -32.32 8.92
C LYS A 318 -23.09 -30.91 9.33
N MET A 319 -23.65 -30.41 10.41
CA MET A 319 -23.50 -29.03 10.84
C MET A 319 -22.77 -28.90 12.17
N PHE A 320 -21.80 -27.97 12.23
CA PHE A 320 -21.03 -27.62 13.41
C PHE A 320 -21.01 -26.12 13.63
N TYR A 321 -20.59 -25.70 14.85
CA TYR A 321 -20.54 -24.31 15.25
C TYR A 321 -19.13 -23.89 15.67
N CYS A 322 -18.74 -22.67 15.28
CA CYS A 322 -17.55 -22.03 15.80
C CYS A 322 -17.68 -21.69 17.29
N ASN A 323 -16.54 -21.56 17.95
CA ASN A 323 -16.51 -21.05 19.33
C ASN A 323 -16.98 -19.58 19.35
N ALA A 324 -17.61 -19.19 20.44
CA ALA A 324 -18.03 -17.81 20.63
C ALA A 324 -16.81 -16.87 20.63
N SER A 325 -16.88 -15.76 19.89
CA SER A 325 -15.82 -14.76 19.77
C SER A 325 -14.49 -15.29 19.20
N ALA A 326 -14.54 -16.31 18.34
CA ALA A 326 -13.37 -16.90 17.67
C ALA A 326 -13.38 -16.62 16.15
N PRO A 327 -13.22 -15.36 15.68
CA PRO A 327 -13.33 -14.99 14.27
C PRO A 327 -12.29 -15.70 13.38
N TYR A 328 -11.11 -16.06 13.93
CA TYR A 328 -10.07 -16.78 13.20
C TYR A 328 -10.52 -18.15 12.67
N GLN A 329 -11.59 -18.75 13.24
CA GLN A 329 -12.14 -20.04 12.78
C GLN A 329 -12.91 -19.92 11.44
N LYS A 330 -13.33 -18.70 11.05
CA LYS A 330 -14.04 -18.38 9.80
C LYS A 330 -13.38 -17.28 8.98
N GLY A 331 -12.08 -17.08 9.11
CA GLY A 331 -11.36 -15.95 8.51
C GLY A 331 -11.44 -15.85 6.98
N SER A 332 -11.68 -16.94 6.26
CA SER A 332 -11.84 -16.91 4.78
C SER A 332 -13.19 -16.32 4.38
N CYS A 333 -14.26 -16.62 5.09
CA CYS A 333 -15.58 -16.05 4.87
C CYS A 333 -15.61 -14.54 5.12
N GLU A 334 -14.95 -14.08 6.20
CA GLU A 334 -14.86 -12.66 6.54
C GLU A 334 -14.20 -11.80 5.43
N ASN A 335 -13.18 -12.33 4.76
CA ASN A 335 -12.54 -11.64 3.64
C ASN A 335 -13.50 -11.42 2.45
N ASN A 336 -14.39 -12.36 2.19
CA ASN A 336 -15.40 -12.22 1.14
C ASN A 336 -16.52 -11.28 1.56
N HIS A 337 -16.90 -11.27 2.84
CA HIS A 337 -17.83 -10.27 3.37
C HIS A 337 -17.30 -8.84 3.21
N GLU A 338 -16.00 -8.63 3.31
CA GLU A 338 -15.40 -7.32 3.03
C GLU A 338 -15.65 -6.88 1.58
N MET A 339 -15.67 -7.80 0.61
CA MET A 339 -15.99 -7.47 -0.78
C MET A 339 -17.48 -7.16 -0.96
N ILE A 340 -18.36 -7.94 -0.34
CA ILE A 340 -19.79 -7.62 -0.29
C ILE A 340 -19.99 -6.21 0.28
N ARG A 341 -19.26 -5.86 1.35
CA ARG A 341 -19.36 -4.54 2.02
C ARG A 341 -18.80 -3.37 1.20
N ARG A 342 -18.03 -3.61 0.16
CA ARG A 342 -17.64 -2.56 -0.80
C ARG A 342 -18.78 -2.22 -1.76
N ILE A 343 -19.61 -3.19 -2.09
CA ILE A 343 -20.75 -3.05 -3.00
C ILE A 343 -21.99 -2.62 -2.23
N ILE A 344 -22.28 -3.30 -1.11
CA ILE A 344 -23.38 -2.98 -0.19
C ILE A 344 -22.79 -2.54 1.15
N PRO A 345 -22.63 -1.23 1.40
CA PRO A 345 -22.08 -0.70 2.64
C PRO A 345 -22.91 -1.11 3.87
N LYS A 346 -22.26 -1.11 5.03
CA LYS A 346 -22.95 -1.43 6.29
C LYS A 346 -23.98 -0.36 6.62
N GLY A 347 -25.21 -0.80 6.92
CA GLY A 347 -26.33 0.10 7.24
C GLY A 347 -27.22 0.42 6.05
N GLU A 348 -26.91 -0.12 4.87
CA GLU A 348 -27.78 -0.06 3.71
C GLU A 348 -28.87 -1.14 3.79
N ASP A 349 -30.06 -0.84 3.26
CA ASP A 349 -31.16 -1.80 3.25
C ASP A 349 -30.96 -2.83 2.14
N ILE A 350 -30.66 -4.06 2.53
CA ILE A 350 -30.48 -5.17 1.57
C ILE A 350 -31.81 -5.53 0.88
N GLY A 351 -32.95 -5.22 1.51
CA GLY A 351 -34.27 -5.53 1.00
C GLY A 351 -34.68 -4.78 -0.28
N GLN A 352 -33.92 -3.75 -0.64
CA GLN A 352 -34.12 -3.03 -1.92
C GLN A 352 -33.61 -3.80 -3.15
N TYR A 353 -32.77 -4.81 -2.94
CA TYR A 353 -32.19 -5.60 -4.02
C TYR A 353 -32.99 -6.88 -4.30
N THR A 354 -32.92 -7.35 -5.54
CA THR A 354 -33.46 -8.65 -5.94
C THR A 354 -32.40 -9.75 -5.85
N GLN A 355 -32.81 -11.02 -5.91
CA GLN A 355 -31.87 -12.14 -5.89
C GLN A 355 -30.94 -12.08 -7.14
N GLU A 356 -31.46 -11.69 -8.29
CA GLU A 356 -30.67 -11.57 -9.53
C GLU A 356 -29.57 -10.51 -9.40
N GLN A 357 -29.82 -9.40 -8.70
CA GLN A 357 -28.80 -8.39 -8.40
C GLN A 357 -27.75 -8.93 -7.41
N ILE A 358 -28.16 -9.77 -6.46
CA ILE A 358 -27.22 -10.45 -5.56
C ILE A 358 -26.38 -11.48 -6.32
N ASP A 359 -26.97 -12.25 -7.24
CA ASP A 359 -26.26 -13.22 -8.08
C ASP A 359 -25.26 -12.53 -9.02
N LEU A 360 -25.63 -11.37 -9.58
CA LEU A 360 -24.71 -10.50 -10.32
C LEU A 360 -23.54 -10.04 -9.45
N MET A 361 -23.82 -9.54 -8.26
CA MET A 361 -22.76 -9.15 -7.30
C MET A 361 -21.82 -10.31 -7.00
N MET A 362 -22.37 -11.51 -6.76
CA MET A 362 -21.55 -12.68 -6.47
C MET A 362 -20.77 -13.14 -7.71
N SER A 363 -21.29 -12.96 -8.92
CA SER A 363 -20.57 -13.22 -10.17
C SER A 363 -19.33 -12.34 -10.27
N HIS A 364 -19.42 -11.04 -9.99
CA HIS A 364 -18.26 -10.14 -9.95
C HIS A 364 -17.25 -10.52 -8.86
N ILE A 365 -17.71 -10.84 -7.65
CA ILE A 365 -16.83 -11.23 -6.52
C ILE A 365 -16.12 -12.55 -6.82
N ASN A 366 -16.81 -13.53 -7.41
CA ASN A 366 -16.24 -14.84 -7.70
C ASN A 366 -15.37 -14.86 -8.97
N SER A 367 -15.53 -13.93 -9.90
CA SER A 367 -14.66 -13.76 -11.07
C SER A 367 -13.37 -13.02 -10.75
N TYR A 368 -13.23 -12.47 -9.55
CA TYR A 368 -12.08 -11.66 -9.15
C TYR A 368 -10.87 -12.51 -8.76
N ALA A 369 -9.71 -12.29 -9.44
CA ALA A 369 -8.49 -13.07 -9.21
C ALA A 369 -7.95 -12.95 -7.78
N ARG A 370 -7.52 -14.07 -7.21
CA ARG A 370 -7.02 -14.18 -5.83
C ARG A 370 -5.57 -14.66 -5.80
N LYS A 371 -4.71 -13.91 -5.14
CA LYS A 371 -3.30 -14.30 -4.95
C LYS A 371 -3.15 -15.67 -4.29
N LYS A 372 -4.00 -15.98 -3.30
CA LYS A 372 -4.01 -17.27 -2.60
C LYS A 372 -4.39 -18.46 -3.49
N LEU A 373 -5.10 -18.21 -4.59
CA LEU A 373 -5.52 -19.21 -5.56
C LEU A 373 -4.58 -19.26 -6.79
N GLY A 374 -3.33 -18.84 -6.64
CA GLY A 374 -2.38 -18.81 -7.77
C GLY A 374 -2.78 -17.81 -8.86
N ASN A 375 -3.38 -16.69 -8.49
CA ASN A 375 -3.90 -15.65 -9.37
C ASN A 375 -5.13 -16.05 -10.20
N LYS A 376 -5.72 -17.21 -9.91
CA LYS A 376 -7.01 -17.60 -10.49
C LYS A 376 -8.18 -17.02 -9.71
N SER A 377 -9.33 -16.95 -10.35
CA SER A 377 -10.58 -16.58 -9.69
C SER A 377 -11.23 -17.79 -9.00
N PRO A 378 -12.04 -17.58 -7.96
CA PRO A 378 -12.87 -18.63 -7.36
C PRO A 378 -13.77 -19.34 -8.38
N TYR A 379 -14.32 -18.57 -9.34
CA TYR A 379 -15.11 -19.11 -10.45
C TYR A 379 -14.32 -20.15 -11.25
N GLU A 380 -13.10 -19.84 -11.68
CA GLU A 380 -12.24 -20.72 -12.45
C GLU A 380 -11.84 -21.99 -11.71
N ILE A 381 -11.56 -21.88 -10.40
CA ILE A 381 -11.22 -23.04 -9.57
C ILE A 381 -12.44 -23.96 -9.42
N PHE A 382 -13.62 -23.37 -9.18
CA PHE A 382 -14.84 -24.13 -9.02
C PHE A 382 -15.29 -24.79 -10.36
N GLU A 383 -15.22 -24.04 -11.47
CA GLU A 383 -15.49 -24.54 -12.81
C GLU A 383 -14.60 -25.75 -13.16
N PHE A 384 -13.32 -25.67 -12.85
CA PHE A 384 -12.37 -26.76 -13.08
C PHE A 384 -12.70 -28.02 -12.26
N GLN A 385 -13.15 -27.85 -11.01
CA GLN A 385 -13.38 -28.97 -10.10
C GLN A 385 -14.76 -29.60 -10.26
N TYR A 386 -15.80 -28.80 -10.45
CA TYR A 386 -17.19 -29.23 -10.40
C TYR A 386 -17.96 -29.01 -11.73
N GLY A 387 -17.36 -28.33 -12.67
CA GLY A 387 -17.98 -28.04 -13.97
C GLY A 387 -18.80 -26.74 -13.96
N LYS A 388 -19.08 -26.25 -15.18
CA LYS A 388 -19.83 -25.03 -15.41
C LYS A 388 -21.32 -25.18 -15.06
N GLU A 389 -21.88 -26.36 -15.25
CA GLU A 389 -23.31 -26.63 -15.05
C GLU A 389 -23.79 -26.27 -13.61
N LEU A 390 -22.92 -26.49 -12.61
CA LEU A 390 -23.21 -26.12 -11.23
C LEU A 390 -23.13 -24.62 -10.98
N LEU A 391 -22.24 -23.93 -11.65
CA LEU A 391 -22.17 -22.47 -11.59
C LEU A 391 -23.42 -21.83 -12.23
N ASP A 392 -23.89 -22.40 -13.34
CA ASP A 392 -25.12 -21.96 -14.01
C ASP A 392 -26.34 -22.23 -13.09
N ALA A 393 -26.37 -23.40 -12.39
CA ALA A 393 -27.41 -23.71 -11.40
C ALA A 393 -27.40 -22.75 -10.19
N PHE A 394 -26.26 -22.18 -9.85
CA PHE A 394 -26.12 -21.13 -8.84
C PHE A 394 -26.33 -19.73 -9.41
N HIS A 395 -26.73 -19.58 -10.66
CA HIS A 395 -26.90 -18.32 -11.38
C HIS A 395 -25.64 -17.45 -11.41
N LEU A 396 -24.45 -18.06 -11.36
CA LEU A 396 -23.18 -17.38 -11.43
C LEU A 396 -22.65 -17.34 -12.86
N GLN A 397 -22.20 -16.16 -13.27
CA GLN A 397 -21.61 -15.92 -14.59
C GLN A 397 -20.16 -15.51 -14.47
N LYS A 398 -19.32 -15.91 -15.44
CA LYS A 398 -17.94 -15.41 -15.51
C LYS A 398 -17.92 -14.00 -16.05
N ILE A 399 -17.42 -13.07 -15.26
CA ILE A 399 -17.30 -11.67 -15.65
C ILE A 399 -15.88 -11.44 -16.18
N PRO A 400 -15.73 -10.80 -17.35
CA PRO A 400 -14.41 -10.39 -17.87
C PRO A 400 -13.66 -9.50 -16.87
N ALA A 401 -12.33 -9.62 -16.81
CA ALA A 401 -11.51 -8.94 -15.82
C ALA A 401 -11.74 -7.41 -15.80
N ASP A 402 -11.84 -6.78 -16.97
CA ASP A 402 -12.01 -5.34 -17.11
C ASP A 402 -13.42 -4.84 -16.75
N GLU A 403 -14.39 -5.74 -16.73
CA GLU A 403 -15.77 -5.42 -16.38
C GLU A 403 -16.05 -5.57 -14.88
N ILE A 404 -15.17 -6.27 -14.14
CA ILE A 404 -15.36 -6.50 -12.71
C ILE A 404 -15.48 -5.17 -11.99
N THR A 405 -16.60 -4.98 -11.31
CA THR A 405 -16.92 -3.80 -10.51
C THR A 405 -17.18 -4.23 -9.08
N LEU A 406 -16.41 -3.67 -8.13
CA LEU A 406 -16.50 -3.93 -6.69
C LEU A 406 -16.77 -2.62 -5.93
N SER A 407 -17.72 -1.86 -6.44
CA SER A 407 -18.19 -0.59 -5.86
C SER A 407 -19.73 -0.54 -5.86
N PRO A 408 -20.37 0.37 -5.11
CA PRO A 408 -21.83 0.49 -5.06
C PRO A 408 -22.49 0.81 -6.41
N GLU A 409 -21.70 1.20 -7.41
CA GLU A 409 -22.21 1.48 -8.76
C GLU A 409 -22.70 0.23 -9.48
N LEU A 410 -22.26 -0.95 -9.05
CA LEU A 410 -22.66 -2.22 -9.66
C LEU A 410 -24.16 -2.49 -9.56
N LEU A 411 -24.81 -2.07 -8.49
CA LEU A 411 -26.22 -2.38 -8.19
C LEU A 411 -27.17 -1.18 -8.37
N LYS A 412 -26.64 -0.07 -8.89
CA LYS A 412 -27.45 1.09 -9.29
C LYS A 412 -27.97 0.86 -10.70
#